data_7969d58d22dd660b45ff71d6b235d7c6
#
_entry.id   7969d58d22dd660b45ff71d6b235d7c6
#
_cell.length_a   1.000
_cell.length_b   1.000
_cell.length_c   1.000
_cell.angle_alpha   90.00
_cell.angle_beta   90.00
_cell.angle_gamma   90.00
#
_symmetry.space_group_name_H-M   'P 1'
#
loop_
_entity.id
_entity.type
_entity.pdbx_description
1 polymer ?
#
loop_
_entity_poly.entity_id
_entity_poly.type
_entity_poly.pdbx_seq_one_letter_code
_entity_poly.pdbx_strand_id
1 'polypeptide(L)'
;MFKRYFLTGLLVLVPLAITIWVLTSLIRFLDQTLIWLPYDYQPKNLFGFDIPGLGVLLTVGVILGIGLLASNLFGRQFLKLWELLLSRLPFVNSIYSSIKQVSDTLFSESGRAFNKAVLIHYPNRDTRTIAFLTGEPSPDIAKHLKGKHVSVYVPTTPNPTSGFFLMVAKKDIVELDISVDQALKYVISMGVVPPKQKKQKIN
;
A
#
# COMPACT_ATOMS: atom_id res chain seq x y z
N MET A 1 -13.86 -38.95 -14.63
CA MET A 1 -12.65 -38.93 -13.78
C MET A 1 -11.56 -37.98 -14.30
N PHE A 2 -11.15 -38.05 -15.54
CA PHE A 2 -10.09 -37.21 -16.14
C PHE A 2 -10.30 -35.70 -15.95
N LYS A 3 -11.50 -35.15 -16.25
CA LYS A 3 -11.83 -33.74 -16.07
C LYS A 3 -11.62 -33.23 -14.66
N ARG A 4 -11.92 -34.04 -13.64
CA ARG A 4 -11.74 -33.68 -12.23
C ARG A 4 -10.25 -33.57 -11.87
N TYR A 5 -9.43 -34.53 -12.26
CA TYR A 5 -7.98 -34.50 -12.02
C TYR A 5 -7.31 -33.36 -12.77
N PHE A 6 -7.72 -33.09 -14.02
CA PHE A 6 -7.22 -31.97 -14.81
C PHE A 6 -7.54 -30.62 -14.15
N LEU A 7 -8.79 -30.40 -13.71
CA LEU A 7 -9.18 -29.18 -13.02
C LEU A 7 -8.46 -29.01 -11.68
N THR A 8 -8.28 -30.07 -10.93
CA THR A 8 -7.52 -30.04 -9.66
C THR A 8 -6.06 -29.70 -9.91
N GLY A 9 -5.43 -30.28 -10.94
CA GLY A 9 -4.08 -29.95 -11.33
C GLY A 9 -3.93 -28.48 -11.75
N LEU A 10 -4.88 -27.97 -12.54
CA LEU A 10 -4.90 -26.56 -12.95
C LEU A 10 -5.05 -25.60 -11.76
N LEU A 11 -5.94 -25.92 -10.81
CA LEU A 11 -6.13 -25.12 -9.60
C LEU A 11 -4.85 -24.99 -8.75
N VAL A 12 -3.99 -26.01 -8.76
CA VAL A 12 -2.71 -25.98 -8.05
C VAL A 12 -1.62 -25.30 -8.90
N LEU A 13 -1.54 -25.64 -10.18
CA LEU A 13 -0.46 -25.16 -11.06
C LEU A 13 -0.59 -23.68 -11.43
N VAL A 14 -1.81 -23.18 -11.65
CA VAL A 14 -2.03 -21.78 -12.07
C VAL A 14 -1.53 -20.77 -11.03
N PRO A 15 -1.90 -20.86 -9.72
CA PRO A 15 -1.36 -19.94 -8.73
C PRO A 15 0.16 -20.02 -8.62
N LEU A 16 0.73 -21.23 -8.67
CA LEU A 16 2.18 -21.45 -8.61
C LEU A 16 2.89 -20.82 -9.81
N ALA A 17 2.39 -21.08 -11.02
CA ALA A 17 2.95 -20.51 -12.26
C ALA A 17 2.88 -18.98 -12.27
N ILE A 18 1.74 -18.39 -11.85
CA ILE A 18 1.59 -16.94 -11.74
C ILE A 18 2.57 -16.37 -10.73
N THR A 19 2.72 -17.00 -9.56
CA THR A 19 3.65 -16.55 -8.52
C THR A 19 5.10 -16.55 -9.03
N ILE A 20 5.53 -17.64 -9.67
CA ILE A 20 6.88 -17.74 -10.25
C ILE A 20 7.07 -16.70 -11.34
N TRP A 21 6.07 -16.54 -12.22
CA TRP A 21 6.14 -15.54 -13.31
C TRP A 21 6.24 -14.12 -12.76
N VAL A 22 5.45 -13.74 -11.77
CA VAL A 22 5.49 -12.41 -11.13
C VAL A 22 6.86 -12.18 -10.49
N LEU A 23 7.36 -13.13 -9.70
CA LEU A 23 8.66 -13.01 -9.03
C LEU A 23 9.81 -12.88 -10.03
N THR A 24 9.84 -13.73 -11.06
CA THR A 24 10.90 -13.67 -12.10
C THR A 24 10.83 -12.39 -12.91
N SER A 25 9.62 -11.89 -13.21
CA SER A 25 9.43 -10.63 -13.93
C SER A 25 9.89 -9.44 -13.08
N LEU A 26 9.60 -9.43 -11.78
CA LEU A 26 10.05 -8.40 -10.85
C LEU A 26 11.58 -8.37 -10.72
N ILE A 27 12.20 -9.55 -10.55
CA ILE A 27 13.67 -9.65 -10.48
C ILE A 27 14.30 -9.12 -11.77
N ARG A 28 13.82 -9.56 -12.95
CA ARG A 28 14.31 -9.07 -14.25
C ARG A 28 14.16 -7.57 -14.41
N PHE A 29 13.03 -7.02 -13.96
CA PHE A 29 12.79 -5.57 -13.99
C PHE A 29 13.81 -4.81 -13.12
N LEU A 30 14.07 -5.31 -11.91
CA LEU A 30 15.06 -4.72 -11.01
C LEU A 30 16.50 -4.93 -11.54
N ASP A 31 16.80 -6.03 -12.20
CA ASP A 31 18.12 -6.29 -12.79
C ASP A 31 18.44 -5.31 -13.94
N GLN A 32 17.42 -4.69 -14.57
CA GLN A 32 17.66 -3.63 -15.55
C GLN A 32 18.37 -2.40 -14.96
N THR A 33 18.29 -2.19 -13.64
CA THR A 33 19.03 -1.10 -12.99
C THR A 33 20.55 -1.27 -13.10
N LEU A 34 21.05 -2.49 -13.31
CA LEU A 34 22.46 -2.78 -13.53
C LEU A 34 23.03 -2.13 -14.81
N ILE A 35 22.17 -1.81 -15.78
CA ILE A 35 22.57 -1.09 -17.01
C ILE A 35 23.05 0.33 -16.69
N TRP A 36 22.63 0.92 -15.57
CA TRP A 36 23.08 2.24 -15.14
C TRP A 36 24.51 2.27 -14.59
N LEU A 37 25.08 1.10 -14.31
CA LEU A 37 26.46 0.98 -13.94
C LEU A 37 27.38 1.24 -15.16
N PRO A 38 28.54 1.91 -14.96
CA PRO A 38 29.54 2.00 -16.02
C PRO A 38 29.89 0.60 -16.57
N TYR A 39 30.19 0.51 -17.85
CA TYR A 39 30.40 -0.74 -18.56
C TYR A 39 31.35 -1.72 -17.84
N ASP A 40 32.45 -1.19 -17.30
CA ASP A 40 33.48 -1.99 -16.60
C ASP A 40 32.99 -2.62 -15.27
N TYR A 41 31.95 -2.05 -14.66
CA TYR A 41 31.39 -2.51 -13.38
C TYR A 41 30.11 -3.34 -13.56
N GLN A 42 29.66 -3.56 -14.79
CA GLN A 42 28.52 -4.44 -15.03
C GLN A 42 28.91 -5.89 -14.72
N PRO A 43 28.07 -6.66 -13.99
CA PRO A 43 28.35 -8.03 -13.57
C PRO A 43 28.75 -8.93 -14.73
N LYS A 44 28.10 -8.77 -15.89
CA LYS A 44 28.38 -9.51 -17.09
C LYS A 44 29.84 -9.33 -17.57
N ASN A 45 30.39 -8.14 -17.43
CA ASN A 45 31.76 -7.84 -17.86
C ASN A 45 32.79 -8.22 -16.79
N LEU A 46 32.42 -8.16 -15.50
CA LEU A 46 33.30 -8.55 -14.39
C LEU A 46 33.41 -10.07 -14.23
N PHE A 47 32.27 -10.79 -14.33
CA PHE A 47 32.19 -12.22 -14.01
C PHE A 47 31.99 -13.08 -15.26
N GLY A 48 31.72 -12.50 -16.43
CA GLY A 48 31.45 -13.23 -17.67
C GLY A 48 30.05 -13.81 -17.79
N PHE A 49 29.20 -13.64 -16.77
CA PHE A 49 27.80 -14.12 -16.74
C PHE A 49 26.90 -13.17 -15.98
N ASP A 50 25.59 -13.22 -16.30
CA ASP A 50 24.59 -12.45 -15.60
C ASP A 50 24.20 -13.15 -14.29
N ILE A 51 24.18 -12.40 -13.18
CA ILE A 51 23.76 -12.90 -11.86
C ILE A 51 22.34 -12.40 -11.62
N PRO A 52 21.30 -13.26 -11.70
CA PRO A 52 19.93 -12.85 -11.45
C PRO A 52 19.76 -12.37 -10.00
N GLY A 53 19.08 -11.23 -9.82
CA GLY A 53 18.80 -10.65 -8.50
C GLY A 53 19.87 -9.69 -7.99
N LEU A 54 20.99 -9.50 -8.68
CA LEU A 54 22.00 -8.51 -8.27
C LEU A 54 21.45 -7.08 -8.37
N GLY A 55 20.58 -6.80 -9.35
CA GLY A 55 19.86 -5.54 -9.48
C GLY A 55 18.93 -5.26 -8.30
N VAL A 56 18.40 -6.28 -7.65
CA VAL A 56 17.61 -6.12 -6.42
C VAL A 56 18.49 -5.56 -5.31
N LEU A 57 19.69 -6.13 -5.11
CA LEU A 57 20.65 -5.66 -4.10
C LEU A 57 21.10 -4.22 -4.39
N LEU A 58 21.40 -3.92 -5.65
CA LEU A 58 21.75 -2.56 -6.07
C LEU A 58 20.61 -1.58 -5.78
N THR A 59 19.39 -1.93 -6.17
CA THR A 59 18.20 -1.08 -5.95
C THR A 59 17.96 -0.82 -4.46
N VAL A 60 18.04 -1.86 -3.63
CA VAL A 60 17.92 -1.72 -2.16
C VAL A 60 19.04 -0.84 -1.61
N GLY A 61 20.30 -1.04 -2.07
CA GLY A 61 21.44 -0.23 -1.68
C GLY A 61 21.26 1.25 -2.03
N VAL A 62 20.76 1.54 -3.24
CA VAL A 62 20.46 2.92 -3.69
C VAL A 62 19.37 3.55 -2.83
N ILE A 63 18.26 2.83 -2.57
CA ILE A 63 17.16 3.33 -1.73
C ILE A 63 17.65 3.64 -0.32
N LEU A 64 18.42 2.72 0.29
CA LEU A 64 18.98 2.93 1.62
C LEU A 64 19.98 4.09 1.63
N GLY A 65 20.83 4.21 0.61
CA GLY A 65 21.79 5.31 0.45
C GLY A 65 21.08 6.67 0.36
N ILE A 66 20.05 6.78 -0.48
CA ILE A 66 19.23 7.98 -0.59
C ILE A 66 18.52 8.27 0.75
N GLY A 67 17.99 7.25 1.43
CA GLY A 67 17.35 7.39 2.74
C GLY A 67 18.32 7.91 3.80
N LEU A 68 19.53 7.39 3.87
CA LEU A 68 20.58 7.86 4.77
C LEU A 68 20.98 9.31 4.46
N LEU A 69 21.16 9.66 3.19
CA LEU A 69 21.45 11.03 2.78
C LEU A 69 20.31 11.98 3.14
N ALA A 70 19.05 11.58 2.87
CA ALA A 70 17.86 12.37 3.15
C ALA A 70 17.62 12.58 4.66
N SER A 71 18.05 11.64 5.50
CA SER A 71 17.92 11.74 6.96
C SER A 71 18.88 12.74 7.60
N ASN A 72 19.97 13.07 6.92
CA ASN A 72 21.01 13.99 7.41
C ASN A 72 20.64 15.45 7.14
N LEU A 73 21.18 16.39 7.94
CA LEU A 73 20.93 17.83 7.81
C LEU A 73 21.24 18.37 6.40
N PHE A 74 22.37 17.95 5.83
CA PHE A 74 22.77 18.33 4.48
C PHE A 74 21.81 17.80 3.41
N GLY A 75 21.38 16.56 3.52
CA GLY A 75 20.43 15.97 2.59
C GLY A 75 19.05 16.64 2.63
N ARG A 76 18.59 17.04 3.82
CA ARG A 76 17.34 17.80 3.96
C ARG A 76 17.41 19.18 3.28
N GLN A 77 18.56 19.85 3.36
CA GLN A 77 18.76 21.13 2.65
C GLN A 77 18.81 20.93 1.14
N PHE A 78 19.51 19.86 0.69
CA PHE A 78 19.56 19.51 -0.73
C PHE A 78 18.16 19.18 -1.28
N LEU A 79 17.38 18.38 -0.56
CA LEU A 79 16.00 18.07 -0.96
C LEU A 79 15.11 19.33 -1.04
N LYS A 80 15.25 20.26 -0.08
CA LYS A 80 14.52 21.54 -0.14
C LYS A 80 14.90 22.37 -1.37
N LEU A 81 16.19 22.44 -1.71
CA LEU A 81 16.65 23.13 -2.92
C LEU A 81 16.11 22.46 -4.19
N TRP A 82 16.12 21.12 -4.21
CA TRP A 82 15.57 20.33 -5.30
C TRP A 82 14.07 20.58 -5.49
N GLU A 83 13.30 20.57 -4.42
CA GLU A 83 11.88 20.91 -4.43
C GLU A 83 11.62 22.34 -4.93
N LEU A 84 12.45 23.27 -4.52
CA LEU A 84 12.37 24.68 -4.97
C LEU A 84 12.69 24.82 -6.46
N LEU A 85 13.60 24.04 -7.00
CA LEU A 85 13.87 23.98 -8.44
C LEU A 85 12.69 23.37 -9.21
N LEU A 86 12.15 22.25 -8.73
CA LEU A 86 10.99 21.58 -9.35
C LEU A 86 9.73 22.45 -9.29
N SER A 87 9.55 23.25 -8.23
CA SER A 87 8.39 24.15 -8.09
C SER A 87 8.36 25.27 -9.15
N ARG A 88 9.48 25.58 -9.77
CA ARG A 88 9.57 26.57 -10.85
C ARG A 88 9.12 26.04 -12.22
N LEU A 89 8.97 24.72 -12.35
CA LEU A 89 8.55 24.08 -13.60
C LEU A 89 7.05 23.71 -13.51
N PRO A 90 6.15 24.47 -14.18
CA PRO A 90 4.71 24.40 -13.91
C PRO A 90 4.10 22.99 -14.08
N PHE A 91 4.49 22.23 -15.09
CA PHE A 91 3.97 20.89 -15.32
C PHE A 91 4.61 19.85 -14.39
N VAL A 92 5.92 19.95 -14.15
CA VAL A 92 6.67 19.03 -13.28
C VAL A 92 6.24 19.19 -11.83
N ASN A 93 6.04 20.42 -11.38
CA ASN A 93 5.58 20.71 -10.02
C ASN A 93 4.21 20.07 -9.74
N SER A 94 3.26 20.16 -10.67
CA SER A 94 1.93 19.56 -10.48
C SER A 94 2.00 18.04 -10.30
N ILE A 95 2.81 17.35 -11.09
CA ILE A 95 3.01 15.90 -10.99
C ILE A 95 3.76 15.54 -9.70
N TYR A 96 4.88 16.22 -9.43
CA TYR A 96 5.71 15.95 -8.26
C TYR A 96 4.95 16.19 -6.95
N SER A 97 4.26 17.32 -6.83
CA SER A 97 3.48 17.66 -5.63
C SER A 97 2.35 16.67 -5.38
N SER A 98 1.66 16.22 -6.44
CA SER A 98 0.61 15.21 -6.32
C SER A 98 1.16 13.86 -5.83
N ILE A 99 2.26 13.40 -6.44
CA ILE A 99 2.91 12.14 -6.02
C ILE A 99 3.45 12.27 -4.59
N LYS A 100 4.08 13.39 -4.25
CA LYS A 100 4.61 13.65 -2.91
C LYS A 100 3.49 13.67 -1.87
N GLN A 101 2.38 14.36 -2.14
CA GLN A 101 1.22 14.42 -1.24
C GLN A 101 0.64 13.02 -0.99
N VAL A 102 0.52 12.20 -2.02
CA VAL A 102 0.07 10.80 -1.87
C VAL A 102 1.09 10.01 -1.03
N SER A 103 2.39 10.15 -1.32
CA SER A 103 3.45 9.47 -0.57
C SER A 103 3.48 9.90 0.89
N ASP A 104 3.42 11.20 1.17
CA ASP A 104 3.39 11.73 2.53
C ASP A 104 2.15 11.24 3.28
N THR A 105 1.00 11.12 2.61
CA THR A 105 -0.22 10.56 3.20
C THR A 105 -0.07 9.09 3.53
N LEU A 106 0.57 8.30 2.66
CA LEU A 106 0.72 6.86 2.85
C LEU A 106 1.82 6.49 3.85
N PHE A 107 2.92 7.25 3.89
CA PHE A 107 4.13 6.91 4.65
C PHE A 107 4.38 7.78 5.88
N SER A 108 3.58 8.85 6.13
CA SER A 108 3.69 9.63 7.37
C SER A 108 3.33 8.78 8.60
N GLU A 109 3.92 9.09 9.75
CA GLU A 109 3.60 8.39 11.01
C GLU A 109 2.13 8.56 11.43
N SER A 110 1.49 9.66 11.03
CA SER A 110 0.03 9.82 11.05
C SER A 110 -0.67 9.13 9.89
N GLY A 111 0.07 8.74 8.87
CA GLY A 111 -0.36 8.10 7.62
C GLY A 111 -0.49 6.59 7.68
N ARG A 112 -0.79 6.01 8.84
CA ARG A 112 -1.52 4.74 8.88
C ARG A 112 -2.93 5.04 8.39
N ALA A 113 -3.05 5.25 7.07
CA ALA A 113 -4.30 5.59 6.39
C ALA A 113 -5.45 4.65 6.77
N PHE A 114 -5.11 3.48 7.32
CA PHE A 114 -6.05 2.49 7.85
C PHE A 114 -5.61 2.08 9.25
N ASN A 115 -5.98 2.88 10.27
CA ASN A 115 -5.57 2.59 11.63
C ASN A 115 -6.31 1.40 12.24
N LYS A 116 -7.61 1.26 11.95
CA LYS A 116 -8.47 0.24 12.52
C LYS A 116 -9.58 -0.16 11.54
N ALA A 117 -9.96 -1.41 11.59
CA ALA A 117 -11.21 -1.87 10.99
C ALA A 117 -12.37 -1.54 11.92
N VAL A 118 -13.43 -0.98 11.38
CA VAL A 118 -14.63 -0.58 12.10
C VAL A 118 -15.88 -1.08 11.39
N LEU A 119 -16.95 -1.25 12.13
CA LEU A 119 -18.27 -1.55 11.59
C LEU A 119 -19.13 -0.29 11.67
N ILE A 120 -19.72 0.10 10.57
CA ILE A 120 -20.58 1.28 10.46
C ILE A 120 -21.93 0.93 9.85
N HIS A 121 -22.93 1.79 10.06
CA HIS A 121 -24.18 1.72 9.33
C HIS A 121 -23.99 2.30 7.92
N TYR A 122 -24.22 1.50 6.89
CA TYR A 122 -24.13 1.93 5.49
C TYR A 122 -24.76 0.85 4.59
N PRO A 123 -25.58 1.23 3.55
CA PRO A 123 -25.98 2.60 3.19
C PRO A 123 -27.11 3.16 4.06
N ASN A 124 -27.75 2.37 4.88
CA ASN A 124 -28.86 2.76 5.76
C ASN A 124 -28.62 2.26 7.20
N ARG A 125 -29.56 2.55 8.12
CA ARG A 125 -29.42 2.18 9.53
C ARG A 125 -29.59 0.68 9.82
N ASP A 126 -30.23 -0.06 8.94
CA ASP A 126 -30.51 -1.48 9.13
C ASP A 126 -29.39 -2.38 8.61
N THR A 127 -28.48 -1.82 7.81
CA THR A 127 -27.33 -2.53 7.24
C THR A 127 -26.03 -2.05 7.84
N ARG A 128 -25.06 -2.97 7.95
CA ARG A 128 -23.71 -2.66 8.42
C ARG A 128 -22.68 -3.12 7.43
N THR A 129 -21.59 -2.36 7.34
CA THR A 129 -20.44 -2.70 6.50
C THR A 129 -19.13 -2.47 7.26
N ILE A 130 -18.08 -3.19 6.82
CA ILE A 130 -16.75 -2.95 7.29
C ILE A 130 -16.21 -1.70 6.61
N ALA A 131 -15.63 -0.82 7.40
CA ALA A 131 -14.92 0.37 6.97
C ALA A 131 -13.56 0.46 7.65
N PHE A 132 -12.68 1.30 7.12
CA PHE A 132 -11.36 1.56 7.67
C PHE A 132 -11.30 3.00 8.15
N LEU A 133 -10.89 3.18 9.41
CA LEU A 133 -10.73 4.50 10.01
C LEU A 133 -9.52 5.19 9.37
N THR A 134 -9.74 6.36 8.76
CA THR A 134 -8.68 7.11 8.06
C THR A 134 -8.23 8.36 8.83
N GLY A 135 -9.02 8.85 9.77
CA GLY A 135 -8.63 10.02 10.58
C GLY A 135 -9.82 10.87 11.01
N GLU A 136 -9.56 12.14 11.25
CA GLU A 136 -10.59 13.14 11.54
C GLU A 136 -10.88 14.00 10.30
N PRO A 137 -12.12 14.49 10.13
CA PRO A 137 -12.45 15.43 9.07
C PRO A 137 -11.61 16.70 9.17
N SER A 138 -11.28 17.32 8.04
CA SER A 138 -10.59 18.60 8.03
C SER A 138 -11.39 19.65 8.81
N PRO A 139 -10.74 20.66 9.42
CA PRO A 139 -11.43 21.70 10.20
C PRO A 139 -12.57 22.38 9.45
N ASP A 140 -12.42 22.61 8.13
CA ASP A 140 -13.44 23.23 7.31
C ASP A 140 -14.67 22.36 7.11
N ILE A 141 -14.50 21.06 6.98
CA ILE A 141 -15.61 20.12 6.90
C ILE A 141 -16.26 19.91 8.28
N ALA A 142 -15.44 19.80 9.33
CA ALA A 142 -15.91 19.59 10.70
C ALA A 142 -16.89 20.68 11.18
N LYS A 143 -16.75 21.93 10.72
CA LYS A 143 -17.66 23.05 11.02
C LYS A 143 -19.11 22.77 10.60
N HIS A 144 -19.30 21.97 9.57
CA HIS A 144 -20.63 21.63 9.02
C HIS A 144 -21.22 20.33 9.60
N LEU A 145 -20.46 19.63 10.46
CA LEU A 145 -20.89 18.38 11.07
C LEU A 145 -21.33 18.62 12.52
N LYS A 146 -22.48 18.08 12.91
CA LYS A 146 -22.99 18.19 14.29
C LYS A 146 -22.33 17.13 15.19
N GLY A 147 -21.46 17.55 16.11
CA GLY A 147 -20.75 16.64 17.04
C GLY A 147 -19.47 16.06 16.48
N LYS A 148 -18.86 15.10 17.20
CA LYS A 148 -17.58 14.48 16.80
C LYS A 148 -17.79 13.47 15.69
N HIS A 149 -17.13 13.67 14.58
CA HIS A 149 -17.11 12.76 13.41
C HIS A 149 -15.71 12.23 13.18
N VAL A 150 -15.63 11.10 12.51
CA VAL A 150 -14.40 10.48 12.01
C VAL A 150 -14.56 10.19 10.53
N SER A 151 -13.45 10.24 9.83
CA SER A 151 -13.37 9.89 8.42
C SER A 151 -13.14 8.38 8.29
N VAL A 152 -13.88 7.74 7.42
CA VAL A 152 -13.76 6.31 7.16
C VAL A 152 -13.78 6.03 5.66
N TYR A 153 -13.08 4.98 5.27
CA TYR A 153 -13.09 4.44 3.92
C TYR A 153 -13.87 3.12 3.88
N VAL A 154 -14.88 3.04 3.02
CA VAL A 154 -15.68 1.84 2.77
C VAL A 154 -15.25 1.24 1.44
N PRO A 155 -14.51 0.13 1.43
CA PRO A 155 -14.04 -0.49 0.19
C PRO A 155 -15.16 -1.19 -0.56
N THR A 156 -15.01 -1.31 -1.88
CA THR A 156 -15.83 -2.20 -2.71
C THR A 156 -15.30 -3.64 -2.68
N THR A 157 -16.16 -4.59 -3.05
CA THR A 157 -15.82 -6.01 -3.19
C THR A 157 -15.94 -6.46 -4.65
N PRO A 158 -15.11 -7.36 -5.15
CA PRO A 158 -13.88 -7.95 -4.55
C PRO A 158 -12.66 -7.04 -4.68
N ASN A 159 -12.76 -5.91 -5.38
CA ASN A 159 -11.67 -4.96 -5.59
C ASN A 159 -11.71 -3.85 -4.53
N PRO A 160 -10.83 -3.85 -3.51
CA PRO A 160 -10.83 -2.86 -2.45
C PRO A 160 -10.08 -1.56 -2.80
N THR A 161 -9.63 -1.39 -4.04
CA THR A 161 -8.91 -0.17 -4.44
C THR A 161 -9.85 1.01 -4.73
N SER A 162 -11.14 0.75 -4.87
CA SER A 162 -12.21 1.73 -4.99
C SER A 162 -13.19 1.61 -3.81
N GLY A 163 -13.96 2.68 -3.55
CA GLY A 163 -14.88 2.71 -2.43
C GLY A 163 -15.42 4.11 -2.16
N PHE A 164 -16.00 4.29 -0.98
CA PHE A 164 -16.60 5.54 -0.55
C PHE A 164 -15.82 6.14 0.61
N PHE A 165 -15.59 7.44 0.55
CA PHE A 165 -15.03 8.20 1.67
C PHE A 165 -16.19 8.88 2.40
N LEU A 166 -16.40 8.54 3.67
CA LEU A 166 -17.54 8.98 4.47
C LEU A 166 -17.07 9.62 5.77
N MET A 167 -17.87 10.56 6.28
CA MET A 167 -17.73 11.11 7.63
C MET A 167 -18.88 10.55 8.47
N VAL A 168 -18.53 9.76 9.49
CA VAL A 168 -19.50 9.07 10.35
C VAL A 168 -19.38 9.61 11.77
N ALA A 169 -20.51 9.78 12.46
CA ALA A 169 -20.49 10.20 13.85
C ALA A 169 -19.73 9.16 14.70
N LYS A 170 -18.78 9.62 15.52
CA LYS A 170 -17.92 8.73 16.33
C LYS A 170 -18.69 7.75 17.22
N LYS A 171 -19.89 8.12 17.66
CA LYS A 171 -20.79 7.27 18.45
C LYS A 171 -21.42 6.11 17.67
N ASP A 172 -21.46 6.20 16.35
CA ASP A 172 -22.13 5.22 15.47
C ASP A 172 -21.15 4.22 14.88
N ILE A 173 -19.89 4.25 15.27
CA ILE A 173 -18.88 3.28 14.86
C ILE A 173 -18.66 2.22 15.95
N VAL A 174 -18.41 0.99 15.53
CA VAL A 174 -17.99 -0.12 16.39
C VAL A 174 -16.62 -0.56 15.95
N GLU A 175 -15.62 -0.42 16.83
CA GLU A 175 -14.26 -0.91 16.55
C GLU A 175 -14.26 -2.44 16.52
N LEU A 176 -13.60 -3.02 15.53
CA LEU A 176 -13.45 -4.47 15.39
C LEU A 176 -12.08 -4.90 15.93
N ASP A 177 -12.06 -5.97 16.71
CA ASP A 177 -10.80 -6.56 17.23
C ASP A 177 -10.17 -7.51 16.21
N ILE A 178 -10.00 -7.00 14.98
CA ILE A 178 -9.31 -7.68 13.89
C ILE A 178 -8.31 -6.73 13.25
N SER A 179 -7.25 -7.29 12.66
CA SER A 179 -6.29 -6.46 11.92
C SER A 179 -6.90 -5.95 10.61
N VAL A 180 -6.37 -4.83 10.11
CA VAL A 180 -6.76 -4.27 8.80
C VAL A 180 -6.59 -5.31 7.68
N ASP A 181 -5.51 -6.09 7.71
CA ASP A 181 -5.26 -7.16 6.74
C ASP A 181 -6.33 -8.26 6.78
N GLN A 182 -6.76 -8.66 7.98
CA GLN A 182 -7.83 -9.64 8.16
C GLN A 182 -9.18 -9.11 7.67
N ALA A 183 -9.47 -7.84 7.96
CA ALA A 183 -10.68 -7.18 7.48
C ALA A 183 -10.69 -7.05 5.95
N LEU A 184 -9.55 -6.69 5.34
CA LEU A 184 -9.40 -6.65 3.88
C LEU A 184 -9.63 -8.02 3.24
N LYS A 185 -9.02 -9.08 3.77
CA LYS A 185 -9.25 -10.45 3.28
C LYS A 185 -10.72 -10.85 3.35
N TYR A 186 -11.40 -10.47 4.42
CA TYR A 186 -12.83 -10.74 4.58
C TYR A 186 -13.68 -9.99 3.54
N VAL A 187 -13.35 -8.70 3.30
CA VAL A 187 -14.01 -7.88 2.26
C VAL A 187 -13.75 -8.44 0.87
N ILE A 188 -12.48 -8.73 0.52
CA ILE A 188 -12.10 -9.26 -0.81
C ILE A 188 -12.78 -10.61 -1.08
N SER A 189 -12.90 -11.45 -0.06
CA SER A 189 -13.56 -12.75 -0.15
C SER A 189 -15.08 -12.68 -0.07
N MET A 190 -15.68 -11.49 -0.01
CA MET A 190 -17.13 -11.30 0.15
C MET A 190 -17.69 -12.05 1.38
N GLY A 191 -16.93 -12.09 2.46
CA GLY A 191 -17.32 -12.75 3.71
C GLY A 191 -17.05 -14.26 3.77
N VAL A 192 -16.50 -14.87 2.72
CA VAL A 192 -16.25 -16.31 2.67
C VAL A 192 -15.10 -16.76 3.57
N VAL A 193 -14.06 -15.91 3.70
CA VAL A 193 -12.89 -16.20 4.55
C VAL A 193 -13.01 -15.42 5.86
N PRO A 194 -13.45 -16.04 6.97
CA PRO A 194 -13.62 -15.35 8.23
C PRO A 194 -12.27 -14.91 8.82
N PRO A 195 -12.21 -13.76 9.52
CA PRO A 195 -11.02 -13.33 10.22
C PRO A 195 -10.69 -14.33 11.35
N LYS A 196 -9.40 -14.61 11.52
CA LYS A 196 -8.94 -15.43 12.64
C LYS A 196 -9.14 -14.65 13.94
N GLN A 197 -9.92 -15.17 14.86
CA GLN A 197 -10.07 -14.61 16.20
C GLN A 197 -8.71 -14.62 16.91
N LYS A 198 -8.30 -13.50 17.50
CA LYS A 198 -7.23 -13.51 18.50
C LYS A 198 -7.70 -14.43 19.64
N LYS A 199 -6.94 -15.50 19.91
CA LYS A 199 -7.15 -16.31 21.14
C LYS A 199 -7.11 -15.32 22.32
N GLN A 200 -8.23 -15.11 22.98
CA GLN A 200 -8.25 -14.43 24.25
C GLN A 200 -7.28 -15.19 25.16
N LYS A 201 -6.21 -14.52 25.61
CA LYS A 201 -5.43 -15.03 26.74
C LYS A 201 -6.38 -14.99 27.92
N ILE A 202 -6.93 -16.17 28.27
CA ILE A 202 -7.59 -16.37 29.55
C ILE A 202 -6.46 -16.26 30.59
N ASN A 203 -6.47 -15.17 31.34
CA ASN A 203 -5.69 -15.02 32.56
C ASN A 203 -6.40 -15.77 33.68
#